data_63506291ed3afc47d562ef3cd1112028
#
_entry.id   63506291ed3afc47d562ef3cd1112028
#
_cell.length_a   1.000
_cell.length_b   1.000
_cell.length_c   1.000
_cell.angle_alpha   90.00
_cell.angle_beta   90.00
_cell.angle_gamma   90.00
#
_symmetry.space_group_name_H-M   'P 1'
#
loop_
_entity.id
_entity.type
_entity.pdbx_description
1 polymer ?
#
loop_
_entity_poly.entity_id
_entity_poly.type
_entity_poly.pdbx_seq_one_letter_code
_entity_poly.pdbx_strand_id
1 'polypeptide(L)'
;MNLLKKYFFALQFPLWAAAVAGLGGCNSEKKPAETSTAFELSPTLQKRLQTATATSEDVQSELQLTGKVSAYDEKLVKVAPLVDGLIMNLTANLGDRVTKGQTLAVIKSADAAGAESDQNDAVSTLKNNEKNLSVTKDMARLGLSAEKDVVLAENEVKRAQGSVKRSQEVTSLYGIKNSLYTMKAPISGYVIEKNANISNQLSYDNAQTGPFYTIADLSVVQVRADVYEADIAKIKVGENVEVTVLALPNKVFKGKIDKIQDMIDPTTRTMKARISIANPDVLLKPEMFAQIKVSFNDGLQEVSVPNDALIFDNNKNYVVVYRSAKDIEKREVQVYQRVGNKVYIQSGLNANEKVLLSDQLIIFNAL
;
A
#
# COMPACT_ATOMS: atom_id res chain seq x y z
N MET A 1 45.99 -31.61 13.03
CA MET A 1 47.11 -31.83 13.95
C MET A 1 46.50 -31.97 15.32
N ASN A 2 46.49 -33.25 15.81
CA ASN A 2 46.45 -33.74 17.21
C ASN A 2 45.25 -33.36 18.10
N LEU A 3 44.69 -34.21 18.90
CA LEU A 3 44.81 -35.60 19.35
C LEU A 3 43.76 -35.77 20.50
N LEU A 4 42.93 -36.78 20.42
CA LEU A 4 42.77 -37.89 21.39
C LEU A 4 42.53 -37.61 22.88
N LYS A 5 41.40 -38.17 23.42
CA LYS A 5 41.34 -39.19 24.47
C LYS A 5 39.89 -39.28 24.98
N LYS A 6 39.12 -40.34 24.76
CA LYS A 6 39.04 -41.65 25.38
C LYS A 6 39.21 -41.64 26.92
N TYR A 7 38.10 -41.88 27.64
CA TYR A 7 38.13 -42.74 28.81
C TYR A 7 36.83 -43.51 28.97
N PHE A 8 36.99 -44.81 28.91
CA PHE A 8 36.17 -45.93 29.26
C PHE A 8 36.27 -46.11 30.79
N PHE A 9 35.16 -46.38 31.52
CA PHE A 9 35.22 -47.08 32.80
C PHE A 9 33.97 -47.94 32.96
N ALA A 10 34.20 -49.23 32.91
CA ALA A 10 33.33 -50.30 33.34
C ALA A 10 33.75 -50.80 34.73
N LEU A 11 32.81 -51.12 35.61
CA LEU A 11 32.99 -52.04 36.73
C LEU A 11 31.58 -52.38 37.30
N GLN A 12 31.05 -53.52 37.03
CA GLN A 12 31.10 -54.79 37.83
C GLN A 12 30.18 -54.80 39.05
N PHE A 13 29.27 -55.77 38.99
CA PHE A 13 28.39 -56.40 40.00
C PHE A 13 29.11 -56.81 41.30
N PRO A 14 28.36 -57.07 42.43
CA PRO A 14 27.94 -58.45 42.61
C PRO A 14 26.52 -58.68 43.25
N LEU A 15 26.03 -59.89 42.99
CA LEU A 15 24.94 -60.60 43.64
C LEU A 15 25.09 -60.69 45.18
N TRP A 16 23.94 -60.58 45.90
CA TRP A 16 23.73 -61.34 47.10
C TRP A 16 22.25 -61.75 47.19
N ALA A 17 22.07 -63.06 47.22
CA ALA A 17 20.83 -63.77 47.50
C ALA A 17 20.70 -64.00 48.98
N ALA A 18 19.53 -63.75 49.55
CA ALA A 18 19.13 -64.43 50.80
C ALA A 18 17.60 -64.57 50.86
N ALA A 19 17.14 -65.78 50.83
CA ALA A 19 15.76 -66.20 51.03
C ALA A 19 15.37 -66.16 52.51
N VAL A 20 14.18 -65.56 52.80
CA VAL A 20 13.44 -65.98 54.03
C VAL A 20 11.97 -66.07 53.68
N ALA A 21 11.41 -67.29 53.89
CA ALA A 21 10.00 -67.59 53.80
C ALA A 21 9.28 -67.10 55.08
N GLY A 22 8.09 -66.48 54.93
CA GLY A 22 7.22 -66.17 56.05
C GLY A 22 5.76 -66.07 55.54
N LEU A 23 5.01 -67.10 55.97
CA LEU A 23 3.58 -67.26 55.75
C LEU A 23 2.76 -66.17 56.46
N GLY A 24 1.69 -65.64 55.77
CA GLY A 24 0.70 -64.89 56.54
C GLY A 24 -0.32 -64.15 55.69
N GLY A 25 -1.51 -64.70 55.51
CA GLY A 25 -2.76 -63.98 55.55
C GLY A 25 -3.30 -63.40 54.25
N CYS A 26 -4.14 -64.15 53.58
CA CYS A 26 -5.16 -63.60 52.66
C CYS A 26 -6.05 -62.64 53.40
N ASN A 27 -6.10 -61.39 52.95
CA ASN A 27 -7.30 -60.59 53.09
C ASN A 27 -7.51 -59.80 51.73
N SER A 28 -8.42 -60.40 50.96
CA SER A 28 -8.82 -59.87 49.68
C SER A 28 -9.88 -58.78 49.94
N GLU A 29 -9.42 -57.54 50.25
CA GLU A 29 -10.32 -56.37 50.13
C GLU A 29 -10.61 -56.17 48.66
N LYS A 30 -11.82 -56.50 48.24
CA LYS A 30 -12.42 -56.05 46.99
C LYS A 30 -12.45 -54.56 47.04
N LYS A 31 -11.52 -53.92 46.29
CA LYS A 31 -11.68 -52.51 45.87
C LYS A 31 -13.08 -52.38 45.26
N PRO A 32 -13.91 -51.44 45.73
CA PRO A 32 -15.17 -51.14 45.04
C PRO A 32 -14.85 -50.80 43.60
N ALA A 33 -15.50 -51.47 42.68
CA ALA A 33 -15.52 -51.05 41.29
C ALA A 33 -15.95 -49.59 41.28
N GLU A 34 -15.09 -48.69 40.86
CA GLU A 34 -15.50 -47.33 40.51
C GLU A 34 -16.53 -47.47 39.40
N THR A 35 -17.81 -47.40 39.79
CA THR A 35 -18.91 -47.18 38.89
C THR A 35 -18.64 -45.81 38.28
N SER A 36 -18.16 -45.78 37.05
CA SER A 36 -18.14 -44.57 36.26
C SER A 36 -19.60 -44.08 36.15
N THR A 37 -19.99 -43.18 37.04
CA THR A 37 -21.25 -42.46 36.88
C THR A 37 -21.14 -41.71 35.56
N ALA A 38 -21.83 -42.24 34.55
CA ALA A 38 -21.91 -41.56 33.26
C ALA A 38 -22.36 -40.12 33.53
N PHE A 39 -21.55 -39.15 33.15
CA PHE A 39 -21.87 -37.72 33.29
C PHE A 39 -23.18 -37.43 32.58
N GLU A 40 -24.19 -36.98 33.35
CA GLU A 40 -25.48 -36.59 32.80
C GLU A 40 -25.72 -35.10 33.07
N LEU A 41 -26.03 -34.33 32.00
CA LEU A 41 -26.32 -32.91 32.13
C LEU A 41 -27.63 -32.67 32.92
N SER A 42 -27.58 -31.82 33.93
CA SER A 42 -28.79 -31.39 34.62
C SER A 42 -29.73 -30.63 33.67
N PRO A 43 -31.05 -30.78 33.84
CA PRO A 43 -32.03 -30.08 32.98
C PRO A 43 -31.87 -28.57 32.94
N THR A 44 -31.34 -27.97 34.01
CA THR A 44 -31.07 -26.55 34.11
C THR A 44 -29.90 -26.13 33.27
N LEU A 45 -28.82 -26.90 33.25
CA LEU A 45 -27.62 -26.64 32.41
C LEU A 45 -27.95 -26.84 30.95
N GLN A 46 -28.72 -27.90 30.61
CA GLN A 46 -29.13 -28.21 29.26
C GLN A 46 -29.89 -27.08 28.58
N LYS A 47 -30.73 -26.30 29.31
CA LYS A 47 -31.48 -25.16 28.81
C LYS A 47 -30.60 -23.94 28.48
N ARG A 48 -29.39 -23.87 29.03
CA ARG A 48 -28.46 -22.73 28.87
C ARG A 48 -27.37 -23.01 27.84
N LEU A 49 -27.23 -24.26 27.41
CA LEU A 49 -26.20 -24.64 26.46
C LEU A 49 -26.40 -23.99 25.13
N GLN A 50 -25.36 -23.35 24.66
CA GLN A 50 -25.23 -22.91 23.27
C GLN A 50 -24.29 -23.85 22.54
N THR A 51 -24.69 -24.26 21.36
CA THR A 51 -23.90 -25.17 20.52
C THR A 51 -23.65 -24.51 19.16
N ALA A 52 -22.50 -24.81 18.56
CA ALA A 52 -22.24 -24.55 17.15
C ALA A 52 -22.07 -25.86 16.41
N THR A 53 -22.45 -25.88 15.16
CA THR A 53 -22.19 -27.01 14.26
C THR A 53 -20.86 -26.79 13.58
N ALA A 54 -20.00 -27.76 13.61
CA ALA A 54 -18.73 -27.77 12.90
C ALA A 54 -18.99 -27.84 11.38
N THR A 55 -18.47 -26.89 10.62
CA THR A 55 -18.69 -26.78 9.17
C THR A 55 -17.37 -26.97 8.43
N SER A 56 -17.37 -27.74 7.35
CA SER A 56 -16.23 -27.77 6.43
C SER A 56 -16.31 -26.58 5.50
N GLU A 57 -15.29 -25.75 5.49
CA GLU A 57 -15.19 -24.56 4.64
C GLU A 57 -13.75 -24.30 4.21
N ASP A 58 -13.60 -23.49 3.18
CA ASP A 58 -12.27 -23.05 2.73
C ASP A 58 -11.58 -22.23 3.81
N VAL A 59 -10.33 -22.56 4.09
CA VAL A 59 -9.53 -21.85 5.09
C VAL A 59 -9.25 -20.44 4.59
N GLN A 60 -9.81 -19.47 5.31
CA GLN A 60 -9.48 -18.06 5.10
C GLN A 60 -8.26 -17.73 5.96
N SER A 61 -7.16 -17.38 5.32
CA SER A 61 -5.94 -16.95 6.01
C SER A 61 -5.80 -15.44 5.96
N GLU A 62 -5.11 -14.89 6.95
CA GLU A 62 -4.82 -13.48 7.05
C GLU A 62 -3.31 -13.26 7.08
N LEU A 63 -2.84 -12.35 6.23
CA LEU A 63 -1.46 -11.90 6.22
C LEU A 63 -1.42 -10.42 6.59
N GLN A 64 -0.57 -10.08 7.56
CA GLN A 64 -0.32 -8.70 7.95
C GLN A 64 0.94 -8.20 7.26
N LEU A 65 0.79 -7.12 6.49
CA LEU A 65 1.87 -6.43 5.82
C LEU A 65 2.00 -5.02 6.35
N THR A 66 3.16 -4.44 6.20
CA THR A 66 3.40 -3.02 6.44
C THR A 66 3.63 -2.30 5.12
N GLY A 67 3.42 -1.00 5.13
CA GLY A 67 3.65 -0.21 3.93
C GLY A 67 3.51 1.28 4.18
N LYS A 68 3.55 2.04 3.11
CA LYS A 68 3.38 3.50 3.13
C LYS A 68 2.31 3.95 2.14
N VAL A 69 1.56 4.96 2.55
CA VAL A 69 0.68 5.70 1.65
C VAL A 69 1.54 6.56 0.73
N SER A 70 1.24 6.58 -0.55
CA SER A 70 1.86 7.48 -1.53
C SER A 70 0.81 8.03 -2.49
N ALA A 71 1.14 9.14 -3.16
CA ALA A 71 0.31 9.62 -4.24
C ALA A 71 0.21 8.56 -5.34
N TYR A 72 -0.89 8.53 -6.06
CA TYR A 72 -1.07 7.64 -7.20
C TYR A 72 -0.17 8.10 -8.34
N ASP A 73 0.70 7.23 -8.85
CA ASP A 73 1.76 7.61 -9.80
C ASP A 73 1.23 8.29 -11.07
N GLU A 74 0.05 7.88 -11.54
CA GLU A 74 -0.60 8.44 -12.72
C GLU A 74 -1.29 9.80 -12.47
N LYS A 75 -1.44 10.18 -11.19
CA LYS A 75 -2.06 11.44 -10.74
C LYS A 75 -1.06 12.39 -10.10
N LEU A 76 0.21 12.18 -10.36
CA LEU A 76 1.31 12.96 -9.84
C LEU A 76 2.05 13.63 -10.98
N VAL A 77 2.33 14.93 -10.87
CA VAL A 77 3.10 15.69 -11.86
C VAL A 77 4.25 16.39 -11.16
N LYS A 78 5.44 16.14 -11.67
CA LYS A 78 6.67 16.84 -11.28
C LYS A 78 6.82 18.07 -12.13
N VAL A 79 6.93 19.24 -11.51
CA VAL A 79 7.05 20.55 -12.17
C VAL A 79 8.47 21.05 -11.98
N ALA A 80 9.15 21.30 -13.08
CA ALA A 80 10.48 21.90 -13.12
C ALA A 80 10.41 23.23 -13.90
N PRO A 81 11.29 24.20 -13.63
CA PRO A 81 11.40 25.40 -14.44
C PRO A 81 11.92 25.06 -15.84
N LEU A 82 11.43 25.79 -16.84
CA LEU A 82 11.86 25.62 -18.23
C LEU A 82 12.98 26.57 -18.63
N VAL A 83 13.37 27.49 -17.73
CA VAL A 83 14.38 28.52 -17.96
C VAL A 83 15.25 28.69 -16.72
N ASP A 84 16.49 29.09 -16.94
CA ASP A 84 17.39 29.48 -15.87
C ASP A 84 17.05 30.87 -15.33
N GLY A 85 17.32 31.11 -14.05
CA GLY A 85 17.08 32.44 -13.49
C GLY A 85 17.06 32.50 -11.96
N LEU A 86 16.67 33.67 -11.47
CA LEU A 86 16.55 33.96 -10.04
C LEU A 86 15.07 33.88 -9.63
N ILE A 87 14.80 33.11 -8.58
CA ILE A 87 13.46 33.01 -8.01
C ILE A 87 13.11 34.32 -7.30
N MET A 88 12.12 35.00 -7.81
CA MET A 88 11.63 36.28 -7.25
C MET A 88 10.53 36.05 -6.20
N ASN A 89 9.65 35.10 -6.48
CA ASN A 89 8.53 34.80 -5.59
C ASN A 89 8.11 33.33 -5.68
N LEU A 90 7.70 32.75 -4.55
CA LEU A 90 7.09 31.45 -4.42
C LEU A 90 5.72 31.62 -3.80
N THR A 91 4.67 31.28 -4.54
CA THR A 91 3.28 31.47 -4.10
C THR A 91 2.66 30.23 -3.48
N ALA A 92 3.24 29.04 -3.71
CA ALA A 92 2.76 27.79 -3.16
C ALA A 92 3.76 27.19 -2.16
N ASN A 93 3.25 26.67 -1.06
CA ASN A 93 4.00 25.97 -0.03
C ASN A 93 3.67 24.49 0.01
N LEU A 94 4.50 23.71 0.72
CA LEU A 94 4.24 22.29 0.97
C LEU A 94 2.89 22.12 1.69
N GLY A 95 2.03 21.24 1.17
CA GLY A 95 0.70 20.98 1.69
C GLY A 95 -0.41 21.86 1.14
N ASP A 96 -0.09 22.94 0.41
CA ASP A 96 -1.09 23.82 -0.17
C ASP A 96 -1.89 23.13 -1.29
N ARG A 97 -3.17 23.43 -1.35
CA ARG A 97 -4.02 23.07 -2.50
C ARG A 97 -3.86 24.07 -3.61
N VAL A 98 -3.57 23.59 -4.81
CA VAL A 98 -3.43 24.42 -6.00
C VAL A 98 -4.43 24.00 -7.08
N THR A 99 -4.82 24.95 -7.92
CA THR A 99 -5.69 24.72 -9.07
C THR A 99 -4.88 24.77 -10.37
N LYS A 100 -5.31 24.02 -11.38
CA LYS A 100 -4.68 24.05 -12.70
C LYS A 100 -4.59 25.49 -13.24
N GLY A 101 -3.40 25.89 -13.68
CA GLY A 101 -3.11 27.24 -14.16
C GLY A 101 -2.72 28.24 -13.07
N GLN A 102 -2.82 27.90 -11.78
CA GLN A 102 -2.40 28.77 -10.68
C GLN A 102 -0.88 28.99 -10.73
N THR A 103 -0.44 30.22 -10.48
CA THR A 103 0.98 30.54 -10.39
C THR A 103 1.61 29.88 -9.17
N LEU A 104 2.73 29.21 -9.38
CA LEU A 104 3.53 28.54 -8.33
C LEU A 104 4.77 29.35 -7.98
N ALA A 105 5.42 29.87 -9.00
CA ALA A 105 6.65 30.66 -8.84
C ALA A 105 6.77 31.70 -9.94
N VAL A 106 7.49 32.79 -9.65
CA VAL A 106 7.89 33.81 -10.60
C VAL A 106 9.42 33.88 -10.62
N ILE A 107 9.99 33.74 -11.79
CA ILE A 107 11.43 33.63 -12.03
C ILE A 107 11.87 34.74 -12.96
N LYS A 108 12.88 35.48 -12.58
CA LYS A 108 13.56 36.46 -13.46
C LYS A 108 14.64 35.71 -14.24
N SER A 109 14.51 35.69 -15.56
CA SER A 109 15.39 34.93 -16.45
C SER A 109 15.93 35.80 -17.58
N ALA A 110 17.19 35.58 -17.91
CA ALA A 110 17.82 36.17 -19.09
C ALA A 110 17.21 35.61 -20.38
N ASP A 111 16.86 34.32 -20.39
CA ASP A 111 16.22 33.66 -21.55
C ASP A 111 14.83 34.25 -21.80
N ALA A 112 14.08 34.51 -20.71
CA ALA A 112 12.77 35.15 -20.82
C ALA A 112 12.90 36.59 -21.41
N ALA A 113 13.91 37.36 -20.98
CA ALA A 113 14.18 38.66 -21.51
C ALA A 113 14.60 38.61 -22.99
N GLY A 114 15.41 37.64 -23.38
CA GLY A 114 15.79 37.39 -24.77
C GLY A 114 14.59 37.08 -25.66
N ALA A 115 13.73 36.14 -25.23
CA ALA A 115 12.52 35.76 -25.98
C ALA A 115 11.52 36.94 -26.15
N GLU A 116 11.42 37.81 -25.14
CA GLU A 116 10.58 39.01 -25.22
C GLU A 116 11.20 40.04 -26.20
N SER A 117 12.53 40.21 -26.21
CA SER A 117 13.25 41.03 -27.17
C SER A 117 13.04 40.53 -28.60
N ASP A 118 13.23 39.24 -28.84
CA ASP A 118 13.02 38.60 -30.16
C ASP A 118 11.59 38.81 -30.67
N GLN A 119 10.60 38.80 -29.78
CA GLN A 119 9.22 39.07 -30.14
C GLN A 119 9.02 40.55 -30.57
N ASN A 120 9.62 41.47 -29.82
CA ASN A 120 9.53 42.88 -30.12
C ASN A 120 10.22 43.23 -31.46
N ASP A 121 11.36 42.57 -31.72
CA ASP A 121 12.10 42.73 -32.97
C ASP A 121 11.32 42.16 -34.16
N ALA A 122 10.68 41.01 -34.00
CA ALA A 122 9.83 40.41 -35.02
C ALA A 122 8.62 41.30 -35.35
N VAL A 123 7.96 41.89 -34.33
CA VAL A 123 6.85 42.83 -34.51
C VAL A 123 7.30 44.09 -35.22
N SER A 124 8.47 44.63 -34.85
CA SER A 124 9.03 45.84 -35.47
C SER A 124 9.38 45.58 -36.94
N THR A 125 9.96 44.42 -37.25
CA THR A 125 10.27 43.99 -38.61
C THR A 125 9.01 43.81 -39.45
N LEU A 126 7.96 43.22 -38.91
CA LEU A 126 6.66 43.10 -39.58
C LEU A 126 6.11 44.47 -39.96
N LYS A 127 6.08 45.41 -38.98
CA LYS A 127 5.59 46.77 -39.20
C LYS A 127 6.37 47.52 -40.30
N ASN A 128 7.70 47.35 -40.32
CA ASN A 128 8.54 47.95 -41.38
C ASN A 128 8.25 47.36 -42.77
N ASN A 129 8.10 46.02 -42.87
CA ASN A 129 7.77 45.36 -44.13
C ASN A 129 6.36 45.70 -44.61
N GLU A 130 5.38 45.82 -43.73
CA GLU A 130 4.04 46.29 -44.09
C GLU A 130 4.04 47.73 -44.66
N LYS A 131 4.82 48.63 -44.04
CA LYS A 131 5.00 50.04 -44.57
C LYS A 131 5.69 50.01 -45.92
N ASN A 132 6.76 49.19 -46.08
CA ASN A 132 7.46 49.06 -47.36
C ASN A 132 6.52 48.51 -48.44
N LEU A 133 5.71 47.52 -48.18
CA LEU A 133 4.71 46.98 -49.09
C LEU A 133 3.70 48.04 -49.51
N SER A 134 3.22 48.86 -48.55
CA SER A 134 2.31 49.93 -48.84
C SER A 134 2.92 50.99 -49.85
N VAL A 135 4.18 51.37 -49.58
CA VAL A 135 4.91 52.29 -50.45
C VAL A 135 5.14 51.70 -51.87
N THR A 136 5.56 50.39 -51.92
CA THR A 136 5.81 49.67 -53.17
C THR A 136 4.51 49.53 -53.99
N LYS A 137 3.36 49.30 -53.37
CA LYS A 137 2.04 49.27 -54.01
C LYS A 137 1.63 50.64 -54.60
N ASP A 138 1.89 51.69 -53.84
CA ASP A 138 1.60 53.04 -54.34
C ASP A 138 2.50 53.43 -55.51
N MET A 139 3.79 53.10 -55.48
CA MET A 139 4.71 53.30 -56.62
C MET A 139 4.30 52.48 -57.83
N ALA A 140 3.87 51.24 -57.66
CA ALA A 140 3.40 50.41 -58.77
C ALA A 140 2.14 50.97 -59.41
N ARG A 141 1.19 51.51 -58.62
CA ARG A 141 0.02 52.25 -59.19
C ARG A 141 0.39 53.47 -60.01
N LEU A 142 1.51 54.10 -59.68
CA LEU A 142 2.02 55.28 -60.44
C LEU A 142 2.93 54.87 -61.62
N GLY A 143 3.12 53.58 -61.86
CA GLY A 143 4.00 53.02 -62.91
C GLY A 143 5.49 53.17 -62.61
N LEU A 144 5.87 53.44 -61.33
CA LEU A 144 7.26 53.67 -60.85
C LEU A 144 7.93 52.41 -60.25
N SER A 145 7.20 51.29 -60.09
CA SER A 145 7.72 50.01 -59.60
C SER A 145 7.14 48.88 -60.45
N ALA A 146 7.89 47.77 -60.59
CA ALA A 146 7.43 46.59 -61.30
C ALA A 146 6.52 45.73 -60.42
N GLU A 147 5.56 45.02 -61.02
CA GLU A 147 4.65 44.08 -60.29
C GLU A 147 5.40 43.01 -59.49
N LYS A 148 6.54 42.50 -59.98
CA LYS A 148 7.41 41.60 -59.28
C LYS A 148 7.89 42.14 -57.93
N ASP A 149 8.11 43.46 -57.81
CA ASP A 149 8.60 44.07 -56.57
C ASP A 149 7.50 44.12 -55.52
N VAL A 150 6.24 44.28 -55.95
CA VAL A 150 5.08 44.14 -55.06
C VAL A 150 4.99 42.68 -54.50
N VAL A 151 5.14 41.67 -55.38
CA VAL A 151 5.11 40.27 -54.97
C VAL A 151 6.26 39.94 -54.01
N LEU A 152 7.45 40.51 -54.24
CA LEU A 152 8.59 40.34 -53.30
C LEU A 152 8.28 40.93 -51.94
N ALA A 153 7.76 42.20 -51.90
CA ALA A 153 7.38 42.83 -50.64
C ALA A 153 6.25 42.10 -49.91
N GLU A 154 5.27 41.53 -50.62
CA GLU A 154 4.24 40.69 -50.03
C GLU A 154 4.81 39.42 -49.42
N ASN A 155 5.78 38.78 -50.06
CA ASN A 155 6.46 37.59 -49.51
C ASN A 155 7.29 37.94 -48.27
N GLU A 156 7.88 39.15 -48.20
CA GLU A 156 8.58 39.60 -46.98
C GLU A 156 7.63 39.85 -45.81
N VAL A 157 6.46 40.43 -46.05
CA VAL A 157 5.41 40.56 -45.04
C VAL A 157 4.97 39.18 -44.53
N LYS A 158 4.73 38.21 -45.42
CA LYS A 158 4.36 36.85 -45.03
C LYS A 158 5.44 36.16 -44.17
N ARG A 159 6.72 36.33 -44.53
CA ARG A 159 7.84 35.80 -43.71
C ARG A 159 7.90 36.46 -42.36
N ALA A 160 7.75 37.77 -42.26
CA ALA A 160 7.72 38.52 -41.00
C ALA A 160 6.53 38.11 -40.12
N GLN A 161 5.33 37.90 -40.71
CA GLN A 161 4.16 37.37 -39.99
C GLN A 161 4.43 36.00 -39.39
N GLY A 162 5.09 35.12 -40.15
CA GLY A 162 5.52 33.81 -39.66
C GLY A 162 6.50 33.88 -38.47
N SER A 163 7.43 34.87 -38.51
CA SER A 163 8.37 35.13 -37.40
C SER A 163 7.66 35.64 -36.13
N VAL A 164 6.72 36.61 -36.29
CA VAL A 164 5.90 37.11 -35.16
C VAL A 164 5.10 35.97 -34.53
N LYS A 165 4.44 35.15 -35.36
CA LYS A 165 3.68 34.00 -34.86
C LYS A 165 4.55 33.06 -34.04
N ARG A 166 5.74 32.70 -34.53
CA ARG A 166 6.68 31.83 -33.86
C ARG A 166 7.13 32.40 -32.50
N SER A 167 7.55 33.68 -32.48
CA SER A 167 7.99 34.31 -31.23
C SER A 167 6.86 34.46 -30.20
N GLN A 168 5.61 34.71 -30.67
CA GLN A 168 4.42 34.71 -29.80
C GLN A 168 4.11 33.35 -29.22
N GLU A 169 4.26 32.29 -30.00
CA GLU A 169 4.09 30.93 -29.52
C GLU A 169 5.11 30.60 -28.42
N VAL A 170 6.37 30.98 -28.60
CA VAL A 170 7.43 30.77 -27.60
C VAL A 170 7.13 31.54 -26.31
N THR A 171 6.84 32.83 -26.38
CA THR A 171 6.55 33.66 -25.19
C THR A 171 5.28 33.20 -24.46
N SER A 172 4.27 32.75 -25.21
CA SER A 172 3.03 32.20 -24.65
C SER A 172 3.27 30.83 -23.97
N LEU A 173 4.02 29.93 -24.60
CA LEU A 173 4.35 28.60 -24.06
C LEU A 173 5.07 28.72 -22.72
N TYR A 174 6.02 29.64 -22.63
CA TYR A 174 6.76 29.88 -21.39
C TYR A 174 6.04 30.81 -20.41
N GLY A 175 4.90 31.38 -20.77
CA GLY A 175 4.19 32.33 -19.89
C GLY A 175 5.03 33.56 -19.56
N ILE A 176 5.86 34.00 -20.51
CA ILE A 176 6.77 35.15 -20.35
C ILE A 176 5.97 36.47 -20.42
N LYS A 177 6.22 37.32 -19.43
CA LYS A 177 5.68 38.68 -19.40
C LYS A 177 6.60 39.58 -18.59
N ASN A 178 6.99 40.74 -19.16
CA ASN A 178 7.92 41.68 -18.52
C ASN A 178 9.23 41.05 -18.10
N SER A 179 9.82 40.23 -18.95
CA SER A 179 11.06 39.47 -18.70
C SER A 179 10.99 38.51 -17.51
N LEU A 180 9.78 38.16 -17.08
CA LEU A 180 9.53 37.21 -16.01
C LEU A 180 8.91 35.92 -16.58
N TYR A 181 9.44 34.82 -16.16
CA TYR A 181 8.85 33.48 -16.39
C TYR A 181 7.90 33.14 -15.25
N THR A 182 6.67 32.82 -15.59
CA THR A 182 5.64 32.45 -14.61
C THR A 182 5.37 30.94 -14.68
N MET A 183 5.85 30.20 -13.65
CA MET A 183 5.59 28.78 -13.50
C MET A 183 4.17 28.57 -13.02
N LYS A 184 3.39 27.72 -13.71
CA LYS A 184 1.99 27.42 -13.40
C LYS A 184 1.79 25.94 -13.07
N ALA A 185 0.78 25.66 -12.24
CA ALA A 185 0.36 24.29 -11.91
C ALA A 185 -0.26 23.60 -13.14
N PRO A 186 0.25 22.44 -13.58
CA PRO A 186 -0.29 21.72 -14.74
C PRO A 186 -1.60 20.98 -14.43
N ILE A 187 -1.79 20.61 -13.15
CA ILE A 187 -2.99 19.95 -12.63
C ILE A 187 -3.47 20.64 -11.36
N SER A 188 -4.73 20.38 -10.99
CA SER A 188 -5.24 20.73 -9.67
C SER A 188 -4.89 19.60 -8.68
N GLY A 189 -4.47 19.95 -7.47
CA GLY A 189 -4.06 18.98 -6.47
C GLY A 189 -3.40 19.61 -5.26
N TYR A 190 -2.58 18.85 -4.58
CA TYR A 190 -1.81 19.28 -3.41
C TYR A 190 -0.31 19.26 -3.71
N VAL A 191 0.40 20.24 -3.19
CA VAL A 191 1.87 20.27 -3.24
C VAL A 191 2.41 19.26 -2.23
N ILE A 192 2.96 18.17 -2.71
CA ILE A 192 3.50 17.08 -1.85
C ILE A 192 5.02 17.14 -1.70
N GLU A 193 5.70 17.90 -2.56
CA GLU A 193 7.13 18.12 -2.50
C GLU A 193 7.46 19.53 -3.00
N LYS A 194 8.39 20.21 -2.33
CA LYS A 194 8.88 21.55 -2.68
C LYS A 194 10.38 21.60 -2.42
N ASN A 195 11.17 21.70 -3.48
CA ASN A 195 12.63 21.82 -3.41
C ASN A 195 13.09 23.24 -3.79
N ALA A 196 12.17 24.19 -3.80
CA ALA A 196 12.39 25.58 -4.17
C ALA A 196 12.61 26.47 -2.95
N ASN A 197 13.63 27.34 -2.99
CA ASN A 197 13.85 28.40 -2.02
C ASN A 197 13.99 29.75 -2.71
N ILE A 198 13.48 30.82 -2.09
CA ILE A 198 13.64 32.19 -2.59
C ILE A 198 15.12 32.54 -2.62
N SER A 199 15.55 33.27 -3.63
CA SER A 199 16.93 33.71 -3.85
C SER A 199 17.92 32.63 -4.29
N ASN A 200 17.45 31.40 -4.55
CA ASN A 200 18.29 30.41 -5.20
C ASN A 200 18.39 30.72 -6.70
N GLN A 201 19.62 30.73 -7.20
CA GLN A 201 19.85 30.71 -8.65
C GLN A 201 19.48 29.32 -9.16
N LEU A 202 18.53 29.28 -10.08
CA LEU A 202 18.18 28.07 -10.79
C LEU A 202 19.08 27.91 -11.98
N SER A 203 19.59 26.71 -12.17
CA SER A 203 20.17 26.27 -13.42
C SER A 203 19.40 25.03 -13.88
N TYR A 204 18.94 25.06 -15.11
CA TYR A 204 18.27 23.93 -15.77
C TYR A 204 19.16 22.68 -15.77
N ASP A 205 20.48 22.88 -15.81
CA ASP A 205 21.49 21.80 -15.84
C ASP A 205 21.71 21.13 -14.48
N ASN A 206 21.17 21.69 -13.37
CA ASN A 206 21.26 21.08 -12.05
C ASN A 206 20.21 19.96 -11.88
N ALA A 207 20.35 18.89 -12.64
CA ALA A 207 19.60 17.64 -12.51
C ALA A 207 19.70 16.99 -11.09
N GLN A 208 20.57 17.52 -10.22
CA GLN A 208 20.79 17.02 -8.86
C GLN A 208 19.79 17.56 -7.82
N THR A 209 19.00 18.58 -8.13
CA THR A 209 18.08 19.19 -7.16
C THR A 209 16.67 18.63 -7.16
N GLY A 210 16.37 17.67 -8.03
CA GLY A 210 15.03 17.09 -8.14
C GLY A 210 13.97 18.05 -8.70
N PRO A 211 12.69 17.66 -8.71
CA PRO A 211 11.60 18.50 -9.19
C PRO A 211 11.41 19.70 -8.28
N PHE A 212 11.12 20.85 -8.87
CA PHE A 212 10.89 22.10 -8.15
C PHE A 212 9.63 22.04 -7.26
N TYR A 213 8.55 21.52 -7.84
CA TYR A 213 7.33 21.13 -7.14
C TYR A 213 6.88 19.75 -7.60
N THR A 214 6.31 18.99 -6.70
CA THR A 214 5.54 17.81 -7.04
C THR A 214 4.09 18.06 -6.61
N ILE A 215 3.17 18.01 -7.56
CA ILE A 215 1.74 18.21 -7.34
C ILE A 215 1.02 16.89 -7.57
N ALA A 216 0.16 16.49 -6.63
CA ALA A 216 -0.61 15.26 -6.73
C ALA A 216 -2.10 15.50 -6.47
N ASP A 217 -2.95 14.83 -7.25
CA ASP A 217 -4.36 14.66 -6.93
C ASP A 217 -4.49 13.53 -5.91
N LEU A 218 -4.86 13.89 -4.68
CA LEU A 218 -5.00 12.96 -3.56
C LEU A 218 -6.41 12.36 -3.41
N SER A 219 -7.29 12.54 -4.40
CA SER A 219 -8.64 11.92 -4.39
C SER A 219 -8.60 10.39 -4.39
N VAL A 220 -7.52 9.83 -4.94
CA VAL A 220 -7.15 8.42 -4.86
C VAL A 220 -5.68 8.37 -4.46
N VAL A 221 -5.38 7.52 -3.51
CA VAL A 221 -4.00 7.25 -3.08
C VAL A 221 -3.66 5.79 -3.32
N GLN A 222 -2.39 5.49 -3.36
CA GLN A 222 -1.91 4.12 -3.36
C GLN A 222 -1.18 3.82 -2.05
N VAL A 223 -1.36 2.61 -1.56
CA VAL A 223 -0.53 2.07 -0.49
C VAL A 223 0.45 1.08 -1.11
N ARG A 224 1.72 1.31 -0.89
CA ARG A 224 2.81 0.39 -1.30
C ARG A 224 3.11 -0.52 -0.12
N ALA A 225 2.59 -1.75 -0.20
CA ALA A 225 2.81 -2.77 0.81
C ALA A 225 4.14 -3.49 0.57
N ASP A 226 4.86 -3.77 1.64
CA ASP A 226 6.10 -4.53 1.63
C ASP A 226 5.79 -6.00 1.84
N VAL A 227 6.02 -6.81 0.80
CA VAL A 227 5.78 -8.25 0.80
C VAL A 227 7.11 -8.95 0.90
N TYR A 228 7.32 -9.69 1.98
CA TYR A 228 8.54 -10.47 2.17
C TYR A 228 8.56 -11.71 1.28
N GLU A 229 9.76 -12.18 0.93
CA GLU A 229 9.98 -13.30 0.02
C GLU A 229 9.16 -14.56 0.42
N ALA A 230 9.04 -14.85 1.71
CA ALA A 230 8.29 -15.99 2.24
C ALA A 230 6.77 -15.89 2.00
N ASP A 231 6.25 -14.70 1.73
CA ASP A 231 4.82 -14.43 1.61
C ASP A 231 4.38 -14.12 0.17
N ILE A 232 5.33 -14.03 -0.77
CA ILE A 232 5.05 -13.69 -2.18
C ILE A 232 4.02 -14.66 -2.80
N ALA A 233 4.17 -15.96 -2.54
CA ALA A 233 3.28 -16.98 -3.09
C ALA A 233 1.84 -16.92 -2.55
N LYS A 234 1.63 -16.25 -1.42
CA LYS A 234 0.34 -16.17 -0.72
C LYS A 234 -0.55 -15.04 -1.23
N ILE A 235 0.00 -14.06 -1.93
CA ILE A 235 -0.75 -12.88 -2.37
C ILE A 235 -0.95 -12.87 -3.88
N LYS A 236 -2.12 -12.38 -4.30
CA LYS A 236 -2.50 -12.29 -5.72
C LYS A 236 -3.14 -10.95 -6.01
N VAL A 237 -3.01 -10.52 -7.26
CA VAL A 237 -3.74 -9.36 -7.78
C VAL A 237 -5.24 -9.64 -7.69
N GLY A 238 -6.01 -8.65 -7.23
CA GLY A 238 -7.46 -8.72 -7.06
C GLY A 238 -7.93 -9.06 -5.64
N GLU A 239 -7.04 -9.45 -4.74
CA GLU A 239 -7.39 -9.74 -3.34
C GLU A 239 -7.84 -8.49 -2.60
N ASN A 240 -8.84 -8.67 -1.73
CA ASN A 240 -9.34 -7.61 -0.88
C ASN A 240 -8.40 -7.39 0.30
N VAL A 241 -8.18 -6.13 0.62
CA VAL A 241 -7.33 -5.73 1.74
C VAL A 241 -8.02 -4.73 2.63
N GLU A 242 -7.72 -4.78 3.90
CA GLU A 242 -8.08 -3.77 4.89
C GLU A 242 -6.81 -3.01 5.29
N VAL A 243 -6.88 -1.70 5.18
CA VAL A 243 -5.74 -0.82 5.47
C VAL A 243 -6.10 0.08 6.64
N THR A 244 -5.22 0.10 7.63
CA THR A 244 -5.27 1.03 8.76
C THR A 244 -4.02 1.88 8.78
N VAL A 245 -4.12 3.13 9.20
CA VAL A 245 -2.98 4.03 9.35
C VAL A 245 -2.84 4.45 10.80
N LEU A 246 -1.60 4.60 11.28
CA LEU A 246 -1.33 4.96 12.68
C LEU A 246 -2.00 6.27 13.11
N ALA A 247 -2.15 7.21 12.18
CA ALA A 247 -2.80 8.49 12.44
C ALA A 247 -4.32 8.38 12.65
N LEU A 248 -4.97 7.30 12.19
CA LEU A 248 -6.41 7.06 12.23
C LEU A 248 -6.71 5.62 12.63
N PRO A 249 -6.40 5.20 13.87
CA PRO A 249 -6.45 3.79 14.29
C PRO A 249 -7.87 3.21 14.27
N ASN A 250 -8.90 4.03 14.35
CA ASN A 250 -10.30 3.60 14.36
C ASN A 250 -10.95 3.62 12.95
N LYS A 251 -10.19 3.96 11.90
CA LYS A 251 -10.67 3.95 10.51
C LYS A 251 -10.01 2.83 9.72
N VAL A 252 -10.84 1.96 9.17
CA VAL A 252 -10.41 0.91 8.23
C VAL A 252 -10.76 1.36 6.82
N PHE A 253 -9.77 1.41 5.96
CA PHE A 253 -9.92 1.69 4.55
C PHE A 253 -9.89 0.38 3.77
N LYS A 254 -10.87 0.15 2.91
CA LYS A 254 -10.92 -1.04 2.08
C LYS A 254 -10.32 -0.76 0.71
N GLY A 255 -9.52 -1.68 0.23
CA GLY A 255 -8.87 -1.60 -1.08
C GLY A 255 -8.72 -2.97 -1.71
N LYS A 256 -8.05 -2.99 -2.87
CA LYS A 256 -7.66 -4.22 -3.57
C LYS A 256 -6.22 -4.12 -4.01
N ILE A 257 -5.53 -5.24 -4.05
CA ILE A 257 -4.22 -5.34 -4.69
C ILE A 257 -4.43 -5.22 -6.19
N ASP A 258 -3.98 -4.13 -6.79
CA ASP A 258 -4.13 -3.87 -8.22
C ASP A 258 -2.88 -4.21 -9.03
N LYS A 259 -1.72 -4.22 -8.38
CA LYS A 259 -0.46 -4.61 -9.01
C LYS A 259 0.52 -5.16 -7.99
N ILE A 260 1.25 -6.18 -8.38
CA ILE A 260 2.43 -6.69 -7.66
C ILE A 260 3.62 -6.45 -8.58
N GLN A 261 4.71 -5.89 -8.07
CA GLN A 261 5.94 -5.69 -8.85
C GLN A 261 6.67 -7.03 -9.00
N ASP A 262 7.21 -7.28 -10.17
CA ASP A 262 7.95 -8.54 -10.45
C ASP A 262 9.44 -8.48 -10.02
N MET A 263 9.81 -7.43 -9.29
CA MET A 263 11.19 -7.20 -8.85
C MET A 263 11.24 -7.03 -7.33
N ILE A 264 12.19 -7.73 -6.71
CA ILE A 264 12.50 -7.59 -5.29
C ILE A 264 13.47 -6.40 -5.13
N ASP A 265 13.16 -5.50 -4.22
CA ASP A 265 14.07 -4.44 -3.81
C ASP A 265 15.27 -5.06 -3.06
N PRO A 266 16.49 -4.91 -3.58
CA PRO A 266 17.67 -5.55 -2.99
C PRO A 266 18.01 -5.00 -1.59
N THR A 267 17.56 -3.79 -1.27
CA THR A 267 17.85 -3.13 0.01
C THR A 267 16.94 -3.66 1.12
N THR A 268 15.64 -3.77 0.81
CA THR A 268 14.62 -4.19 1.79
C THR A 268 14.30 -5.68 1.71
N ARG A 269 14.72 -6.36 0.63
CA ARG A 269 14.37 -7.76 0.30
C ARG A 269 12.86 -7.99 0.28
N THR A 270 12.12 -6.98 -0.13
CA THR A 270 10.67 -7.04 -0.25
C THR A 270 10.25 -6.78 -1.70
N MET A 271 9.13 -7.36 -2.08
CA MET A 271 8.40 -7.04 -3.29
C MET A 271 7.32 -6.01 -2.94
N LYS A 272 7.07 -5.04 -3.81
CA LYS A 272 6.04 -4.03 -3.56
C LYS A 272 4.71 -4.45 -4.17
N ALA A 273 3.68 -4.56 -3.33
CA ALA A 273 2.30 -4.68 -3.78
C ALA A 273 1.62 -3.31 -3.71
N ARG A 274 0.96 -2.92 -4.81
CA ARG A 274 0.22 -1.67 -4.92
C ARG A 274 -1.25 -1.93 -4.60
N ILE A 275 -1.80 -1.10 -3.72
CA ILE A 275 -3.18 -1.13 -3.29
C ILE A 275 -3.78 0.26 -3.55
N SER A 276 -4.82 0.35 -4.36
CA SER A 276 -5.52 1.61 -4.63
C SER A 276 -6.64 1.83 -3.62
N ILE A 277 -6.69 3.04 -3.06
CA ILE A 277 -7.69 3.42 -2.06
C ILE A 277 -8.31 4.76 -2.45
N ALA A 278 -9.64 4.81 -2.51
CA ALA A 278 -10.38 6.06 -2.66
C ALA A 278 -10.22 6.94 -1.42
N ASN A 279 -9.91 8.22 -1.60
CA ASN A 279 -9.62 9.16 -0.54
C ASN A 279 -10.36 10.51 -0.74
N PRO A 280 -11.69 10.51 -0.82
CA PRO A 280 -12.47 11.70 -1.14
C PRO A 280 -12.30 12.82 -0.12
N ASP A 281 -12.13 12.48 1.15
CA ASP A 281 -11.96 13.42 2.26
C ASP A 281 -10.50 13.84 2.47
N VAL A 282 -9.56 13.36 1.64
CA VAL A 282 -8.11 13.63 1.73
C VAL A 282 -7.53 13.34 3.12
N LEU A 283 -8.06 12.31 3.79
CA LEU A 283 -7.61 11.87 5.12
C LEU A 283 -6.27 11.13 5.06
N LEU A 284 -6.10 10.31 4.03
CA LEU A 284 -4.84 9.62 3.78
C LEU A 284 -3.88 10.59 3.08
N LYS A 285 -2.74 10.81 3.70
CA LYS A 285 -1.68 11.68 3.17
C LYS A 285 -0.46 10.86 2.79
N PRO A 286 0.28 11.26 1.75
CA PRO A 286 1.56 10.65 1.43
C PRO A 286 2.48 10.55 2.65
N GLU A 287 3.32 9.51 2.68
CA GLU A 287 4.27 9.15 3.74
C GLU A 287 3.63 8.66 5.06
N MET A 288 2.31 8.54 5.16
CA MET A 288 1.68 7.85 6.30
C MET A 288 2.03 6.37 6.31
N PHE A 289 2.41 5.84 7.47
CA PHE A 289 2.60 4.40 7.67
C PHE A 289 1.24 3.69 7.72
N ALA A 290 1.17 2.59 7.01
CA ALA A 290 -0.02 1.77 6.89
C ALA A 290 0.27 0.33 7.34
N GLN A 291 -0.71 -0.25 8.04
CA GLN A 291 -0.81 -1.69 8.27
C GLN A 291 -1.86 -2.24 7.32
N ILE A 292 -1.52 -3.28 6.62
CA ILE A 292 -2.35 -3.89 5.58
C ILE A 292 -2.66 -5.31 6.01
N LYS A 293 -3.93 -5.66 6.08
CA LYS A 293 -4.44 -6.99 6.33
C LYS A 293 -4.97 -7.54 5.02
N VAL A 294 -4.31 -8.55 4.50
CA VAL A 294 -4.70 -9.28 3.29
C VAL A 294 -5.44 -10.53 3.71
N SER A 295 -6.64 -10.75 3.21
CA SER A 295 -7.39 -11.99 3.42
C SER A 295 -7.34 -12.80 2.13
N PHE A 296 -6.86 -14.02 2.21
CA PHE A 296 -6.71 -14.93 1.07
C PHE A 296 -7.17 -16.34 1.43
N ASN A 297 -7.47 -17.14 0.41
CA ASN A 297 -7.85 -18.54 0.58
C ASN A 297 -6.60 -19.42 0.37
N ASP A 298 -6.28 -20.24 1.36
CA ASP A 298 -5.14 -21.18 1.28
C ASP A 298 -5.40 -22.35 0.31
N GLY A 299 -6.61 -22.52 -0.18
CA GLY A 299 -7.00 -23.62 -1.05
C GLY A 299 -7.20 -24.96 -0.30
N LEU A 300 -7.18 -24.92 1.03
CA LEU A 300 -7.45 -26.06 1.88
C LEU A 300 -8.88 -25.99 2.40
N GLN A 301 -9.51 -27.15 2.57
CA GLN A 301 -10.80 -27.29 3.25
C GLN A 301 -10.59 -27.93 4.61
N GLU A 302 -10.96 -27.21 5.66
CA GLU A 302 -10.85 -27.69 7.03
C GLU A 302 -12.15 -27.50 7.79
N VAL A 303 -12.29 -28.20 8.89
CA VAL A 303 -13.47 -28.08 9.76
C VAL A 303 -13.31 -26.83 10.63
N SER A 304 -14.28 -25.92 10.56
CA SER A 304 -14.26 -24.69 11.36
C SER A 304 -15.27 -24.72 12.49
N VAL A 305 -14.89 -24.12 13.60
CA VAL A 305 -15.74 -23.83 14.75
C VAL A 305 -15.48 -22.41 15.27
N PRO A 306 -16.44 -21.79 15.99
CA PRO A 306 -16.17 -20.53 16.69
C PRO A 306 -15.03 -20.69 17.71
N ASN A 307 -14.25 -19.63 17.87
CA ASN A 307 -13.11 -19.64 18.82
C ASN A 307 -13.54 -19.97 20.26
N ASP A 308 -14.78 -19.60 20.63
CA ASP A 308 -15.34 -19.88 21.95
C ASP A 308 -15.56 -21.36 22.23
N ALA A 309 -15.57 -22.22 21.21
CA ALA A 309 -15.68 -23.67 21.38
C ALA A 309 -14.37 -24.35 21.83
N LEU A 310 -13.24 -23.66 21.67
CA LEU A 310 -11.92 -24.24 21.92
C LEU A 310 -11.53 -24.04 23.37
N ILE A 311 -11.06 -25.13 23.99
CA ILE A 311 -10.50 -25.16 25.35
C ILE A 311 -9.03 -25.48 25.24
N PHE A 312 -8.19 -24.68 25.90
CA PHE A 312 -6.77 -24.96 26.00
C PHE A 312 -6.44 -25.44 27.41
N ASP A 313 -5.98 -26.65 27.52
CA ASP A 313 -5.60 -27.29 28.80
C ASP A 313 -4.35 -28.15 28.61
N ASN A 314 -3.44 -28.13 29.59
CA ASN A 314 -2.20 -28.93 29.61
C ASN A 314 -1.43 -28.91 28.26
N ASN A 315 -1.29 -27.73 27.65
CA ASN A 315 -0.60 -27.53 26.37
C ASN A 315 -1.25 -28.25 25.18
N LYS A 316 -2.54 -28.57 25.28
CA LYS A 316 -3.33 -29.20 24.22
C LYS A 316 -4.64 -28.44 24.01
N ASN A 317 -5.19 -28.61 22.82
CA ASN A 317 -6.48 -28.00 22.46
C ASN A 317 -7.57 -29.08 22.50
N TYR A 318 -8.71 -28.71 23.06
CA TYR A 318 -9.86 -29.58 23.20
C TYR A 318 -11.14 -28.89 22.74
N VAL A 319 -12.10 -29.71 22.33
CA VAL A 319 -13.51 -29.31 22.14
C VAL A 319 -14.39 -30.25 22.93
N VAL A 320 -15.55 -29.77 23.34
CA VAL A 320 -16.57 -30.61 23.94
C VAL A 320 -17.63 -30.88 22.87
N VAL A 321 -17.63 -32.12 22.37
CA VAL A 321 -18.60 -32.60 21.37
C VAL A 321 -19.90 -32.96 22.08
N TYR A 322 -21.00 -32.41 21.60
CA TYR A 322 -22.35 -32.66 22.15
C TYR A 322 -23.20 -33.44 21.17
N ARG A 323 -23.57 -34.66 21.50
CA ARG A 323 -24.52 -35.50 20.74
C ARG A 323 -25.89 -35.55 21.42
N SER A 324 -25.91 -35.69 22.72
CA SER A 324 -27.12 -35.69 23.56
C SER A 324 -26.77 -35.35 25.03
N ALA A 325 -27.78 -35.19 25.90
CA ALA A 325 -27.58 -34.88 27.31
C ALA A 325 -26.78 -35.98 28.08
N LYS A 326 -26.72 -37.21 27.52
CA LYS A 326 -25.99 -38.36 28.07
C LYS A 326 -24.78 -38.74 27.22
N ASP A 327 -24.58 -38.09 26.09
CA ASP A 327 -23.48 -38.37 25.17
C ASP A 327 -22.73 -37.07 24.87
N ILE A 328 -21.78 -36.79 25.74
CA ILE A 328 -20.89 -35.64 25.66
C ILE A 328 -19.47 -36.17 25.78
N GLU A 329 -18.63 -35.68 24.88
CA GLU A 329 -17.26 -36.18 24.74
C GLU A 329 -16.27 -35.01 24.74
N LYS A 330 -15.29 -35.11 25.64
CA LYS A 330 -14.08 -34.30 25.64
C LYS A 330 -13.12 -34.84 24.59
N ARG A 331 -12.80 -34.09 23.57
CA ARG A 331 -11.98 -34.54 22.45
C ARG A 331 -10.81 -33.63 22.19
N GLU A 332 -9.62 -34.19 22.14
CA GLU A 332 -8.41 -33.48 21.72
C GLU A 332 -8.49 -33.20 20.24
N VAL A 333 -8.13 -31.95 19.85
CA VAL A 333 -8.13 -31.50 18.46
C VAL A 333 -6.80 -30.85 18.10
N GLN A 334 -6.40 -31.01 16.85
CA GLN A 334 -5.25 -30.28 16.30
C GLN A 334 -5.76 -29.05 15.55
N VAL A 335 -5.34 -27.90 16.03
CA VAL A 335 -5.69 -26.62 15.40
C VAL A 335 -4.75 -26.38 14.21
N TYR A 336 -5.33 -26.18 13.03
CA TYR A 336 -4.60 -25.73 11.85
C TYR A 336 -4.27 -24.23 11.98
N GLN A 337 -5.29 -23.39 12.15
CA GLN A 337 -5.14 -21.94 12.25
C GLN A 337 -6.32 -21.28 12.96
N ARG A 338 -6.07 -20.09 13.53
CA ARG A 338 -7.11 -19.21 14.09
C ARG A 338 -7.19 -17.94 13.25
N VAL A 339 -8.38 -17.58 12.81
CA VAL A 339 -8.62 -16.40 11.98
C VAL A 339 -9.86 -15.66 12.48
N GLY A 340 -9.67 -14.48 13.02
CA GLY A 340 -10.76 -13.69 13.61
C GLY A 340 -11.47 -14.46 14.74
N ASN A 341 -12.76 -14.73 14.59
CA ASN A 341 -13.57 -15.50 15.57
C ASN A 341 -13.73 -16.98 15.21
N LYS A 342 -12.96 -17.50 14.24
CA LYS A 342 -13.01 -18.90 13.81
C LYS A 342 -11.71 -19.63 14.08
N VAL A 343 -11.84 -20.92 14.37
CA VAL A 343 -10.73 -21.86 14.49
C VAL A 343 -10.90 -22.96 13.46
N TYR A 344 -9.91 -23.16 12.62
CA TYR A 344 -9.83 -24.26 11.67
C TYR A 344 -9.11 -25.42 12.32
N ILE A 345 -9.73 -26.62 12.26
CA ILE A 345 -9.28 -27.84 12.93
C ILE A 345 -8.82 -28.82 11.87
N GLN A 346 -7.55 -29.20 11.95
CA GLN A 346 -6.92 -30.15 11.04
C GLN A 346 -7.33 -31.62 11.32
N SER A 347 -7.49 -31.96 12.60
CA SER A 347 -7.88 -33.33 12.99
C SER A 347 -8.56 -33.37 14.36
N GLY A 348 -9.34 -34.37 14.59
CA GLY A 348 -10.04 -34.61 15.86
C GLY A 348 -11.50 -34.20 15.88
N LEU A 349 -12.01 -33.46 14.85
CA LEU A 349 -13.42 -33.08 14.74
C LEU A 349 -13.90 -33.31 13.31
N ASN A 350 -15.12 -33.81 13.16
CA ASN A 350 -15.73 -34.01 11.85
C ASN A 350 -16.78 -32.92 11.53
N ALA A 351 -16.99 -32.68 10.25
CA ALA A 351 -18.06 -31.81 9.82
C ALA A 351 -19.43 -32.32 10.29
N ASN A 352 -20.33 -31.39 10.62
CA ASN A 352 -21.67 -31.63 11.18
C ASN A 352 -21.71 -32.11 12.64
N GLU A 353 -20.58 -32.29 13.31
CA GLU A 353 -20.60 -32.49 14.76
C GLU A 353 -20.93 -31.18 15.48
N LYS A 354 -21.65 -31.26 16.60
CA LYS A 354 -21.98 -30.10 17.43
C LYS A 354 -20.98 -29.95 18.56
N VAL A 355 -20.49 -28.74 18.76
CA VAL A 355 -19.58 -28.40 19.86
C VAL A 355 -20.22 -27.35 20.78
N LEU A 356 -19.86 -27.40 22.07
CA LEU A 356 -20.37 -26.45 23.06
C LEU A 356 -19.66 -25.09 22.94
N LEU A 357 -20.43 -24.02 23.10
CA LEU A 357 -19.93 -22.63 23.15
C LEU A 357 -20.05 -22.01 24.54
N SER A 358 -21.02 -22.48 25.35
CA SER A 358 -21.25 -21.96 26.70
C SER A 358 -21.04 -23.08 27.74
N ASP A 359 -20.63 -22.71 28.96
CA ASP A 359 -20.37 -23.58 30.08
C ASP A 359 -19.42 -24.79 29.78
N GLN A 360 -18.71 -24.71 28.58
CA GLN A 360 -17.86 -25.80 28.11
C GLN A 360 -16.72 -26.13 29.07
N LEU A 361 -16.17 -25.16 29.80
CA LEU A 361 -15.09 -25.39 30.76
C LEU A 361 -15.58 -26.15 32.00
N ILE A 362 -16.80 -25.89 32.45
CA ILE A 362 -17.43 -26.58 33.57
C ILE A 362 -17.65 -28.05 33.21
N ILE A 363 -18.19 -28.29 32.02
CA ILE A 363 -18.46 -29.63 31.50
C ILE A 363 -17.16 -30.36 31.21
N PHE A 364 -16.16 -29.68 30.64
CA PHE A 364 -14.83 -30.25 30.38
C PHE A 364 -14.15 -30.76 31.64
N ASN A 365 -14.26 -30.04 32.76
CA ASN A 365 -13.67 -30.47 34.05
C ASN A 365 -14.46 -31.56 34.76
N ALA A 366 -15.71 -31.77 34.37
CA ALA A 366 -16.58 -32.80 34.95
C ALA A 366 -16.50 -34.12 34.17
N LEU A 367 -15.94 -34.12 32.94
CA LEU A 367 -15.65 -35.25 32.09
C LEU A 367 -14.21 -35.78 32.32
#